data_29b1197907d658e406e535b30d3ab592
#
_entry.id   29b1197907d658e406e535b30d3ab592
#
_cell.length_a   1.000
_cell.length_b   1.000
_cell.length_c   1.000
_cell.angle_alpha   90.00
_cell.angle_beta   90.00
_cell.angle_gamma   90.00
#
_symmetry.space_group_name_H-M   'P 1'
#
loop_
_entity.id
_entity.type
_entity.pdbx_description
1 polymer ?
#
loop_
_entity_poly.entity_id
_entity_poly.type
_entity_poly.pdbx_seq_one_letter_code
_entity_poly.pdbx_strand_id
1 'polypeptide(L)'
;MKKFGGVDYMGIDGLFSEDELAVRDAVREFVDEKVIPVIGKHYEEGTFPRQLIPEMAELGLLGSTIQGYECAGVNNVAYGLLNQELERGDCGVRSFVSVQSSLVMWPIYTYGSDEQKDHWLPRLARGEAVGCFGLTEPDHGSDPGSMVTRAERVEGGFRLNGAKMWITNGGIADVAVVWAKLDGEVHGFLVERGTPGFEAPEMKHKLSMRASVTSELTFNDCVIPEENLLPGAKGLGKALRCLNQARYGICWGVIGSAMACYDEALNYSLERVQFEKPIASYQLVQGKLAAMVNEITKAQLLNLQMGRLKDKGELKHQQVSLAKYNNVHQALEIARSARTVLGANGISLEYQTMRHACNLESVYTYEGTHDVHSLVIGATVTGIEAFR
;
A
#
# COMPACT_ATOMS: atom_id res chain seq x y z
N MET A 1 -12.86 9.44 22.32
CA MET A 1 -13.01 8.06 21.81
C MET A 1 -12.27 7.10 22.74
N LYS A 2 -12.77 5.88 22.91
CA LYS A 2 -12.04 4.83 23.64
C LYS A 2 -10.77 4.49 22.84
N LYS A 3 -9.62 4.38 23.52
CA LYS A 3 -8.35 4.03 22.86
C LYS A 3 -8.46 2.62 22.23
N PHE A 4 -8.01 2.45 20.99
CA PHE A 4 -7.99 1.15 20.32
C PHE A 4 -7.08 0.17 21.05
N GLY A 5 -7.63 -0.96 21.50
CA GLY A 5 -6.90 -1.97 22.27
C GLY A 5 -6.27 -3.08 21.44
N GLY A 6 -6.41 -3.05 20.10
CA GLY A 6 -6.05 -4.16 19.23
C GLY A 6 -7.17 -5.20 19.13
N VAL A 7 -6.98 -6.16 18.22
CA VAL A 7 -7.82 -7.36 18.08
C VAL A 7 -6.91 -8.58 18.20
N ASP A 8 -6.86 -9.19 19.38
CA ASP A 8 -6.01 -10.33 19.67
C ASP A 8 -6.79 -11.45 20.38
N TYR A 9 -7.59 -12.20 19.61
CA TYR A 9 -8.45 -13.25 20.15
C TYR A 9 -7.68 -14.52 20.56
N MET A 10 -6.50 -14.76 19.93
CA MET A 10 -5.71 -16.00 20.11
C MET A 10 -4.38 -15.77 20.84
N GLY A 11 -4.12 -14.59 21.40
CA GLY A 11 -2.85 -14.28 22.04
C GLY A 11 -1.70 -14.19 21.04
N ILE A 12 -1.95 -13.69 19.83
CA ILE A 12 -0.98 -13.59 18.73
C ILE A 12 0.15 -12.62 19.10
N ASP A 13 -0.13 -11.62 19.93
CA ASP A 13 0.88 -10.68 20.44
C ASP A 13 2.05 -11.41 21.10
N GLY A 14 1.80 -12.54 21.76
CA GLY A 14 2.84 -13.38 22.34
C GLY A 14 3.78 -14.07 21.34
N LEU A 15 3.49 -13.99 20.04
CA LEU A 15 4.31 -14.56 18.95
C LEU A 15 5.24 -13.51 18.31
N PHE A 16 5.10 -12.24 18.66
CA PHE A 16 5.97 -11.14 18.21
C PHE A 16 7.12 -10.91 19.19
N SER A 17 8.23 -10.38 18.69
CA SER A 17 9.31 -9.90 19.56
C SER A 17 8.96 -8.56 20.20
N GLU A 18 9.69 -8.18 21.25
CA GLU A 18 9.54 -6.88 21.92
C GLU A 18 9.75 -5.71 20.94
N ASP A 19 10.75 -5.82 20.05
CA ASP A 19 11.03 -4.79 19.03
C ASP A 19 9.88 -4.68 18.00
N GLU A 20 9.31 -5.80 17.56
CA GLU A 20 8.17 -5.82 16.65
C GLU A 20 6.93 -5.16 17.28
N LEU A 21 6.69 -5.43 18.55
CA LEU A 21 5.60 -4.82 19.31
C LEU A 21 5.85 -3.31 19.55
N ALA A 22 7.09 -2.92 19.86
CA ALA A 22 7.45 -1.52 20.06
C ALA A 22 7.21 -0.69 18.78
N VAL A 23 7.60 -1.21 17.62
CA VAL A 23 7.30 -0.56 16.31
C VAL A 23 5.80 -0.44 16.10
N ARG A 24 5.03 -1.52 16.30
CA ARG A 24 3.56 -1.49 16.18
C ARG A 24 2.94 -0.43 17.08
N ASP A 25 3.33 -0.40 18.33
CA ASP A 25 2.69 0.44 19.34
C ASP A 25 3.02 1.94 19.12
N ALA A 26 4.25 2.26 18.69
CA ALA A 26 4.61 3.62 18.28
C ALA A 26 3.79 4.10 17.07
N VAL A 27 3.60 3.24 16.05
CA VAL A 27 2.79 3.59 14.88
C VAL A 27 1.30 3.67 15.24
N ARG A 28 0.81 2.81 16.15
CA ARG A 28 -0.56 2.88 16.68
C ARG A 28 -0.83 4.21 17.35
N GLU A 29 0.08 4.68 18.19
CA GLU A 29 -0.04 5.97 18.86
C GLU A 29 -0.06 7.12 17.85
N PHE A 30 0.85 7.12 16.88
CA PHE A 30 0.85 8.09 15.78
C PHE A 30 -0.46 8.10 15.00
N VAL A 31 -1.02 6.93 14.70
CA VAL A 31 -2.29 6.82 13.97
C VAL A 31 -3.45 7.36 14.80
N ASP A 32 -3.52 7.02 16.09
CA ASP A 32 -4.59 7.48 16.99
C ASP A 32 -4.53 9.01 17.20
N GLU A 33 -3.33 9.58 17.37
CA GLU A 33 -3.18 10.97 17.73
C GLU A 33 -3.11 11.93 16.53
N LYS A 34 -2.57 11.47 15.39
CA LYS A 34 -2.25 12.35 14.25
C LYS A 34 -3.05 12.04 12.99
N VAL A 35 -3.31 10.77 12.69
CA VAL A 35 -3.98 10.37 11.45
C VAL A 35 -5.49 10.42 11.60
N ILE A 36 -6.05 9.68 12.56
CA ILE A 36 -7.51 9.54 12.74
C ILE A 36 -8.23 10.88 12.91
N PRO A 37 -7.69 11.86 13.66
CA PRO A 37 -8.37 13.14 13.84
C PRO A 37 -8.54 13.98 12.57
N VAL A 38 -7.72 13.77 11.55
CA VAL A 38 -7.68 14.63 10.36
C VAL A 38 -8.15 13.92 9.08
N ILE A 39 -8.06 12.60 9.04
CA ILE A 39 -8.18 11.84 7.79
C ILE A 39 -9.60 11.89 7.19
N GLY A 40 -10.63 11.96 8.02
CA GLY A 40 -12.02 12.08 7.55
C GLY A 40 -12.22 13.32 6.68
N LYS A 41 -11.69 14.47 7.10
CA LYS A 41 -11.71 15.72 6.34
C LYS A 41 -10.93 15.60 5.03
N HIS A 42 -9.71 15.06 5.07
CA HIS A 42 -8.90 14.84 3.87
C HIS A 42 -9.57 13.90 2.88
N TYR A 43 -10.27 12.86 3.37
CA TYR A 43 -11.04 11.97 2.52
C TYR A 43 -12.22 12.70 1.85
N GLU A 44 -12.98 13.51 2.59
CA GLU A 44 -14.09 14.31 2.06
C GLU A 44 -13.62 15.31 1.00
N GLU A 45 -12.52 16.03 1.26
CA GLU A 45 -11.95 17.02 0.36
C GLU A 45 -11.18 16.42 -0.82
N GLY A 46 -10.84 15.14 -0.77
CA GLY A 46 -9.99 14.46 -1.78
C GLY A 46 -8.55 14.97 -1.75
N THR A 47 -7.99 15.18 -0.56
CA THR A 47 -6.64 15.70 -0.36
C THR A 47 -5.81 14.74 0.51
N PHE A 48 -4.49 14.75 0.37
CA PHE A 48 -3.57 13.97 1.22
C PHE A 48 -3.01 14.84 2.35
N PRO A 49 -2.91 14.33 3.61
CA PRO A 49 -2.38 15.06 4.75
C PRO A 49 -0.84 15.20 4.72
N ARG A 50 -0.32 16.04 3.81
CA ARG A 50 1.13 16.21 3.58
C ARG A 50 1.89 16.67 4.84
N GLN A 51 1.23 17.34 5.77
CA GLN A 51 1.81 17.78 7.05
C GLN A 51 2.26 16.61 7.93
N LEU A 52 1.80 15.37 7.68
CA LEU A 52 2.21 14.18 8.42
C LEU A 52 3.52 13.56 7.89
N ILE A 53 4.02 13.97 6.71
CA ILE A 53 5.23 13.37 6.11
C ILE A 53 6.46 13.51 7.02
N PRO A 54 6.77 14.69 7.63
CA PRO A 54 7.89 14.81 8.55
C PRO A 54 7.79 13.87 9.75
N GLU A 55 6.62 13.76 10.37
CA GLU A 55 6.41 12.86 11.52
C GLU A 55 6.55 11.39 11.13
N MET A 56 6.11 11.00 9.91
CA MET A 56 6.34 9.65 9.38
C MET A 56 7.83 9.36 9.17
N ALA A 57 8.60 10.36 8.73
CA ALA A 57 10.04 10.23 8.54
C ALA A 57 10.77 10.10 9.90
N GLU A 58 10.42 10.93 10.89
CA GLU A 58 10.97 10.89 12.26
C GLU A 58 10.72 9.52 12.93
N LEU A 59 9.58 8.90 12.67
CA LEU A 59 9.24 7.55 13.12
C LEU A 59 9.96 6.43 12.31
N GLY A 60 10.77 6.78 11.31
CA GLY A 60 11.49 5.81 10.49
C GLY A 60 10.58 4.96 9.58
N LEU A 61 9.38 5.45 9.22
CA LEU A 61 8.43 4.68 8.41
C LEU A 61 8.81 4.63 6.93
N LEU A 62 9.61 5.60 6.44
CA LEU A 62 10.00 5.71 5.06
C LEU A 62 11.26 4.88 4.78
N GLY A 63 11.14 3.87 3.92
CA GLY A 63 12.23 2.94 3.63
C GLY A 63 12.58 2.00 4.80
N SER A 64 11.69 1.77 5.73
CA SER A 64 11.91 1.16 7.05
C SER A 64 12.65 -0.18 7.04
N THR A 65 12.64 -0.97 5.94
CA THR A 65 13.38 -2.25 5.83
C THR A 65 14.77 -2.11 5.20
N ILE A 66 15.14 -0.91 4.72
CA ILE A 66 16.44 -0.67 4.08
C ILE A 66 17.52 -0.53 5.14
N GLN A 67 18.68 -1.13 4.91
CA GLN A 67 19.84 -1.03 5.79
C GLN A 67 20.72 0.16 5.36
N GLY A 68 21.04 1.03 6.31
CA GLY A 68 21.78 2.27 6.02
C GLY A 68 20.91 3.39 5.48
N TYR A 69 21.52 4.41 4.90
CA TYR A 69 20.87 5.56 4.27
C TYR A 69 19.83 6.26 5.15
N GLU A 70 20.08 6.32 6.45
CA GLU A 70 19.20 6.91 7.48
C GLU A 70 17.83 6.19 7.62
N CYS A 71 17.69 4.98 7.10
CA CYS A 71 16.50 4.14 7.24
C CYS A 71 16.57 3.32 8.54
N ALA A 72 15.39 2.93 9.08
CA ALA A 72 15.28 2.24 10.37
C ALA A 72 15.85 0.80 10.37
N GLY A 73 15.89 0.12 9.24
CA GLY A 73 16.44 -1.23 9.11
C GLY A 73 15.65 -2.32 9.85
N VAL A 74 14.35 -2.15 10.07
CA VAL A 74 13.52 -3.11 10.79
C VAL A 74 13.30 -4.41 10.00
N ASN A 75 12.95 -5.50 10.71
CA ASN A 75 12.60 -6.77 10.07
C ASN A 75 11.26 -6.70 9.33
N ASN A 76 10.94 -7.71 8.53
CA ASN A 76 9.74 -7.67 7.71
C ASN A 76 8.45 -7.84 8.51
N VAL A 77 8.47 -8.49 9.66
CA VAL A 77 7.28 -8.57 10.54
C VAL A 77 6.95 -7.20 11.11
N ALA A 78 7.93 -6.46 11.63
CA ALA A 78 7.74 -5.08 12.10
C ALA A 78 7.24 -4.17 10.95
N TYR A 79 7.80 -4.30 9.73
CA TYR A 79 7.29 -3.62 8.54
C TYR A 79 5.83 -3.99 8.24
N GLY A 80 5.46 -5.24 8.42
CA GLY A 80 4.07 -5.69 8.29
C GLY A 80 3.16 -4.99 9.31
N LEU A 81 3.54 -5.02 10.57
CA LEU A 81 2.78 -4.42 11.68
C LEU A 81 2.60 -2.90 11.53
N LEU A 82 3.65 -2.18 11.09
CA LEU A 82 3.51 -0.75 10.83
C LEU A 82 2.50 -0.46 9.70
N ASN A 83 2.51 -1.27 8.60
CA ASN A 83 1.51 -1.12 7.54
C ASN A 83 0.08 -1.41 8.04
N GLN A 84 -0.08 -2.40 8.92
CA GLN A 84 -1.36 -2.71 9.55
C GLN A 84 -1.91 -1.52 10.34
N GLU A 85 -1.11 -0.90 11.19
CA GLU A 85 -1.55 0.26 11.96
C GLU A 85 -1.81 1.49 11.07
N LEU A 86 -0.95 1.77 10.10
CA LEU A 86 -1.17 2.88 9.15
C LEU A 86 -2.50 2.73 8.39
N GLU A 87 -2.82 1.52 7.91
CA GLU A 87 -4.07 1.30 7.19
C GLU A 87 -5.29 1.23 8.10
N ARG A 88 -5.11 0.92 9.40
CA ARG A 88 -6.14 1.13 10.41
C ARG A 88 -6.57 2.60 10.47
N GLY A 89 -5.64 3.51 10.31
CA GLY A 89 -5.94 4.93 10.13
C GLY A 89 -6.59 5.23 8.79
N ASP A 90 -5.88 4.93 7.69
CA ASP A 90 -6.41 5.03 6.32
C ASP A 90 -5.51 4.33 5.30
N CYS A 91 -6.13 3.72 4.31
CA CYS A 91 -5.45 3.09 3.18
C CYS A 91 -4.59 4.09 2.37
N GLY A 92 -4.99 5.37 2.26
CA GLY A 92 -4.21 6.41 1.57
C GLY A 92 -2.89 6.69 2.27
N VAL A 93 -2.89 6.75 3.61
CA VAL A 93 -1.67 6.96 4.41
C VAL A 93 -0.74 5.76 4.30
N ARG A 94 -1.26 4.53 4.43
CA ARG A 94 -0.47 3.32 4.22
C ARG A 94 0.09 3.26 2.80
N SER A 95 -0.71 3.62 1.79
CA SER A 95 -0.29 3.61 0.39
C SER A 95 0.85 4.58 0.13
N PHE A 96 0.83 5.78 0.73
CA PHE A 96 1.94 6.74 0.66
C PHE A 96 3.25 6.09 1.14
N VAL A 97 3.25 5.53 2.36
CA VAL A 97 4.45 4.89 2.95
C VAL A 97 4.89 3.67 2.12
N SER A 98 3.95 2.87 1.64
CA SER A 98 4.24 1.68 0.83
C SER A 98 4.87 2.04 -0.53
N VAL A 99 4.34 3.04 -1.23
CA VAL A 99 4.91 3.51 -2.51
C VAL A 99 6.30 4.10 -2.29
N GLN A 100 6.46 5.00 -1.31
CA GLN A 100 7.76 5.58 -0.96
C GLN A 100 8.79 4.49 -0.67
N SER A 101 8.47 3.55 0.21
CA SER A 101 9.40 2.51 0.70
C SER A 101 9.65 1.40 -0.32
N SER A 102 8.58 0.78 -0.86
CA SER A 102 8.68 -0.46 -1.63
C SER A 102 8.78 -0.25 -3.13
N LEU A 103 8.25 0.86 -3.67
CA LEU A 103 8.19 1.13 -5.10
C LEU A 103 9.16 2.22 -5.56
N VAL A 104 9.69 3.03 -4.62
CA VAL A 104 10.68 4.07 -4.94
C VAL A 104 12.02 3.77 -4.28
N MET A 105 12.09 3.76 -2.95
CA MET A 105 13.36 3.56 -2.25
C MET A 105 13.93 2.16 -2.49
N TRP A 106 13.10 1.11 -2.46
CA TRP A 106 13.57 -0.26 -2.68
C TRP A 106 14.19 -0.49 -4.07
N PRO A 107 13.59 -0.07 -5.22
CA PRO A 107 14.25 -0.20 -6.51
C PRO A 107 15.52 0.65 -6.64
N ILE A 108 15.58 1.86 -6.07
CA ILE A 108 16.81 2.65 -6.03
C ILE A 108 17.89 1.91 -5.24
N TYR A 109 17.57 1.40 -4.05
CA TYR A 109 18.49 0.63 -3.21
C TYR A 109 18.98 -0.65 -3.90
N THR A 110 18.11 -1.35 -4.62
CA THR A 110 18.40 -2.67 -5.19
C THR A 110 19.05 -2.57 -6.58
N TYR A 111 18.67 -1.58 -7.38
CA TYR A 111 19.01 -1.49 -8.79
C TYR A 111 19.80 -0.23 -9.17
N GLY A 112 19.85 0.75 -8.29
CA GLY A 112 20.57 2.02 -8.53
C GLY A 112 22.07 1.87 -8.44
N SER A 113 22.79 2.83 -9.03
CA SER A 113 24.21 3.05 -8.77
C SER A 113 24.42 3.56 -7.34
N ASP A 114 25.66 3.58 -6.87
CA ASP A 114 25.96 4.08 -5.52
C ASP A 114 25.70 5.60 -5.44
N GLU A 115 25.98 6.36 -6.51
CA GLU A 115 25.66 7.79 -6.60
C GLU A 115 24.15 8.02 -6.52
N GLN A 116 23.33 7.22 -7.19
CA GLN A 116 21.87 7.31 -7.12
C GLN A 116 21.36 7.00 -5.72
N LYS A 117 21.91 5.98 -5.05
CA LYS A 117 21.55 5.61 -3.67
C LYS A 117 21.91 6.72 -2.68
N ASP A 118 23.15 7.23 -2.76
CA ASP A 118 23.64 8.28 -1.85
C ASP A 118 22.87 9.60 -2.04
N HIS A 119 22.45 9.90 -3.27
CA HIS A 119 21.67 11.11 -3.57
C HIS A 119 20.22 11.01 -3.12
N TRP A 120 19.54 9.89 -3.41
CA TRP A 120 18.09 9.80 -3.23
C TRP A 120 17.66 9.23 -1.89
N LEU A 121 18.29 8.14 -1.42
CA LEU A 121 17.77 7.40 -0.27
C LEU A 121 17.71 8.21 1.02
N PRO A 122 18.73 8.99 1.41
CA PRO A 122 18.64 9.79 2.63
C PRO A 122 17.56 10.87 2.56
N ARG A 123 17.40 11.54 1.41
CA ARG A 123 16.36 12.58 1.21
C ARG A 123 14.95 12.00 1.27
N LEU A 124 14.77 10.82 0.68
CA LEU A 124 13.50 10.09 0.70
C LEU A 124 13.19 9.56 2.11
N ALA A 125 14.20 9.11 2.86
CA ALA A 125 14.06 8.64 4.24
C ALA A 125 13.65 9.77 5.20
N ARG A 126 14.22 10.98 5.03
CA ARG A 126 13.86 12.17 5.82
C ARG A 126 12.56 12.84 5.37
N GLY A 127 11.90 12.31 4.31
CA GLY A 127 10.69 12.92 3.77
C GLY A 127 10.91 14.29 3.09
N GLU A 128 12.16 14.67 2.83
CA GLU A 128 12.55 15.88 2.09
C GLU A 128 12.24 15.74 0.60
N ALA A 129 12.19 14.51 0.09
CA ALA A 129 11.76 14.15 -1.24
C ALA A 129 10.67 13.08 -1.19
N VAL A 130 9.73 13.17 -2.13
CA VAL A 130 8.67 12.19 -2.34
C VAL A 130 8.89 11.53 -3.69
N GLY A 131 8.63 10.21 -3.75
CA GLY A 131 8.71 9.48 -5.00
C GLY A 131 7.38 8.87 -5.44
N CYS A 132 7.32 8.54 -6.74
CA CYS A 132 6.23 7.76 -7.32
C CYS A 132 6.76 6.66 -8.25
N PHE A 133 5.87 5.73 -8.65
CA PHE A 133 6.24 4.55 -9.44
C PHE A 133 5.35 4.41 -10.67
N GLY A 134 5.90 4.63 -11.85
CA GLY A 134 5.21 4.63 -13.12
C GLY A 134 5.41 3.32 -13.89
N LEU A 135 4.51 2.33 -13.71
CA LEU A 135 4.48 1.07 -14.45
C LEU A 135 3.22 0.95 -15.32
N THR A 136 2.05 1.01 -14.70
CA THR A 136 0.73 0.86 -15.33
C THR A 136 0.48 1.95 -16.37
N GLU A 137 -0.05 1.57 -17.53
CA GLU A 137 -0.46 2.48 -18.61
C GLU A 137 -1.98 2.52 -18.77
N PRO A 138 -2.54 3.51 -19.48
CA PRO A 138 -3.99 3.59 -19.70
C PRO A 138 -4.58 2.30 -20.27
N ASP A 139 -3.91 1.65 -21.22
CA ASP A 139 -4.38 0.45 -21.92
C ASP A 139 -3.69 -0.85 -21.43
N HIS A 140 -2.72 -0.77 -20.52
CA HIS A 140 -1.91 -1.91 -20.06
C HIS A 140 -1.82 -1.95 -18.53
N GLY A 141 -2.87 -2.47 -17.87
CA GLY A 141 -2.94 -2.66 -16.41
C GLY A 141 -2.45 -4.03 -15.97
N SER A 142 -3.29 -5.07 -16.17
CA SER A 142 -2.95 -6.45 -15.77
C SER A 142 -1.88 -7.09 -16.67
N ASP A 143 -1.62 -6.53 -17.84
CA ASP A 143 -0.53 -6.92 -18.75
C ASP A 143 0.51 -5.81 -18.91
N PRO A 144 1.35 -5.55 -17.90
CA PRO A 144 2.37 -4.50 -17.97
C PRO A 144 3.50 -4.83 -18.96
N GLY A 145 3.62 -6.07 -19.40
CA GLY A 145 4.59 -6.47 -20.42
C GLY A 145 4.30 -5.87 -21.81
N SER A 146 3.04 -5.59 -22.08
CA SER A 146 2.60 -4.97 -23.34
C SER A 146 2.73 -3.44 -23.34
N MET A 147 3.31 -2.82 -22.29
CA MET A 147 3.51 -1.36 -22.22
C MET A 147 4.05 -0.78 -23.53
N VAL A 148 3.62 0.44 -23.84
CA VAL A 148 4.03 1.18 -25.06
C VAL A 148 4.94 2.38 -24.75
N THR A 149 5.04 2.81 -23.51
CA THR A 149 6.02 3.83 -23.08
C THR A 149 7.42 3.35 -23.47
N ARG A 150 8.14 4.19 -24.20
CA ARG A 150 9.47 3.87 -24.74
C ARG A 150 10.51 4.91 -24.38
N ALA A 151 11.73 4.47 -24.29
CA ALA A 151 12.92 5.28 -24.20
C ALA A 151 13.76 5.05 -25.47
N GLU A 152 14.36 6.11 -26.00
CA GLU A 152 15.27 6.09 -27.14
C GLU A 152 16.58 6.73 -26.71
N ARG A 153 17.72 6.17 -27.14
CA ARG A 153 19.05 6.78 -26.88
C ARG A 153 19.18 8.06 -27.66
N VAL A 154 19.60 9.12 -27.00
CA VAL A 154 19.93 10.41 -27.62
C VAL A 154 21.31 10.88 -27.14
N GLU A 155 21.84 11.96 -27.70
CA GLU A 155 23.09 12.54 -27.21
C GLU A 155 22.94 12.96 -25.74
N GLY A 156 23.77 12.42 -24.85
CA GLY A 156 23.79 12.71 -23.42
C GLY A 156 22.73 12.03 -22.60
N GLY A 157 21.93 11.08 -23.14
CA GLY A 157 20.92 10.38 -22.32
C GLY A 157 19.84 9.64 -23.07
N PHE A 158 18.61 9.76 -22.56
CA PHE A 158 17.44 9.06 -23.11
C PHE A 158 16.26 10.00 -23.30
N ARG A 159 15.52 9.82 -24.40
CA ARG A 159 14.25 10.48 -24.67
C ARG A 159 13.10 9.53 -24.35
N LEU A 160 12.24 9.90 -23.41
CA LEU A 160 11.05 9.15 -23.05
C LEU A 160 9.81 9.68 -23.74
N ASN A 161 8.96 8.77 -24.24
CA ASN A 161 7.64 9.08 -24.81
C ASN A 161 6.63 8.03 -24.34
N GLY A 162 5.45 8.50 -23.88
CA GLY A 162 4.35 7.65 -23.41
C GLY A 162 3.59 8.23 -22.24
N ALA A 163 2.80 7.39 -21.57
CA ALA A 163 2.01 7.80 -20.41
C ALA A 163 1.91 6.67 -19.38
N LYS A 164 1.76 7.04 -18.10
CA LYS A 164 1.46 6.13 -16.99
C LYS A 164 0.20 6.58 -16.28
N MET A 165 -0.60 5.62 -15.81
CA MET A 165 -1.91 5.87 -15.22
C MET A 165 -2.01 5.30 -13.81
N TRP A 166 -2.85 5.92 -12.96
CA TRP A 166 -3.10 5.50 -11.59
C TRP A 166 -1.88 5.60 -10.67
N ILE A 167 -1.04 6.62 -10.86
CA ILE A 167 0.23 6.72 -10.17
C ILE A 167 0.07 7.46 -8.84
N THR A 168 0.16 6.70 -7.75
CA THR A 168 0.16 7.24 -6.38
C THR A 168 1.35 8.18 -6.19
N ASN A 169 1.11 9.32 -5.54
CA ASN A 169 2.05 10.41 -5.28
C ASN A 169 2.48 11.21 -6.53
N GLY A 170 2.08 10.88 -7.77
CA GLY A 170 2.62 11.51 -8.98
C GLY A 170 2.60 13.04 -8.93
N GLY A 171 1.48 13.66 -8.52
CA GLY A 171 1.34 15.12 -8.43
C GLY A 171 2.17 15.81 -7.34
N ILE A 172 2.74 15.04 -6.39
CA ILE A 172 3.58 15.56 -5.29
C ILE A 172 5.00 14.99 -5.29
N ALA A 173 5.31 14.04 -6.20
CA ALA A 173 6.61 13.40 -6.25
C ALA A 173 7.71 14.35 -6.77
N ASP A 174 8.90 14.27 -6.21
CA ASP A 174 10.12 14.95 -6.68
C ASP A 174 10.88 14.07 -7.68
N VAL A 175 10.71 12.75 -7.58
CA VAL A 175 11.29 11.76 -8.49
C VAL A 175 10.28 10.65 -8.81
N ALA A 176 10.23 10.26 -10.08
CA ALA A 176 9.46 9.11 -10.55
C ALA A 176 10.38 7.96 -10.95
N VAL A 177 10.13 6.76 -10.44
CA VAL A 177 10.71 5.51 -10.98
C VAL A 177 9.81 5.06 -12.13
N VAL A 178 10.27 5.24 -13.36
CA VAL A 178 9.49 5.01 -14.59
C VAL A 178 10.01 3.78 -15.32
N TRP A 179 9.11 2.86 -15.66
CA TRP A 179 9.42 1.68 -16.46
C TRP A 179 9.04 1.93 -17.92
N ALA A 180 10.00 1.80 -18.83
CA ALA A 180 9.83 2.02 -20.25
C ALA A 180 10.62 1.00 -21.07
N LYS A 181 10.22 0.75 -22.31
CA LYS A 181 10.97 -0.10 -23.25
C LYS A 181 12.14 0.68 -23.87
N LEU A 182 13.35 0.19 -23.66
CA LEU A 182 14.57 0.61 -24.35
C LEU A 182 15.05 -0.56 -25.19
N ASP A 183 15.19 -0.37 -26.50
CA ASP A 183 15.59 -1.42 -27.45
C ASP A 183 14.72 -2.69 -27.34
N GLY A 184 13.42 -2.51 -27.09
CA GLY A 184 12.43 -3.59 -26.97
C GLY A 184 12.37 -4.27 -25.59
N GLU A 185 13.25 -3.94 -24.65
CA GLU A 185 13.31 -4.53 -23.30
C GLU A 185 12.96 -3.50 -22.23
N VAL A 186 12.26 -3.93 -21.18
CA VAL A 186 11.83 -3.05 -20.09
C VAL A 186 13.02 -2.63 -19.23
N HIS A 187 13.16 -1.33 -18.97
CA HIS A 187 14.17 -0.73 -18.10
C HIS A 187 13.53 0.24 -17.11
N GLY A 188 14.18 0.46 -15.96
CA GLY A 188 13.79 1.46 -14.98
C GLY A 188 14.60 2.74 -15.11
N PHE A 189 13.93 3.88 -15.06
CA PHE A 189 14.52 5.21 -15.17
C PHE A 189 14.07 6.09 -14.01
N LEU A 190 14.92 7.02 -13.59
CA LEU A 190 14.57 8.10 -12.66
C LEU A 190 14.22 9.35 -13.48
N VAL A 191 13.03 9.89 -13.26
CA VAL A 191 12.60 11.14 -13.90
C VAL A 191 12.28 12.15 -12.81
N GLU A 192 13.01 13.25 -12.79
CA GLU A 192 12.87 14.30 -11.78
C GLU A 192 11.73 15.27 -12.13
N ARG A 193 11.10 15.82 -11.11
CA ARG A 193 10.14 16.90 -11.28
C ARG A 193 10.78 18.09 -11.99
N GLY A 194 10.05 18.68 -12.93
CA GLY A 194 10.52 19.82 -13.70
C GLY A 194 11.35 19.47 -14.94
N THR A 195 11.62 18.19 -15.21
CA THR A 195 12.21 17.76 -16.48
C THR A 195 11.28 18.18 -17.63
N PRO A 196 11.78 18.90 -18.65
CA PRO A 196 10.97 19.31 -19.80
C PRO A 196 10.28 18.12 -20.47
N GLY A 197 8.99 18.26 -20.76
CA GLY A 197 8.17 17.19 -21.34
C GLY A 197 7.64 16.17 -20.35
N PHE A 198 7.92 16.29 -19.04
CA PHE A 198 7.31 15.49 -17.98
C PHE A 198 6.22 16.27 -17.24
N GLU A 199 5.00 15.74 -17.21
CA GLU A 199 3.86 16.28 -16.46
C GLU A 199 3.19 15.19 -15.62
N ALA A 200 2.56 15.59 -14.51
CA ALA A 200 1.89 14.68 -13.58
C ALA A 200 0.53 15.26 -13.08
N PRO A 201 -0.46 15.42 -13.98
CA PRO A 201 -1.78 15.94 -13.60
C PRO A 201 -2.50 14.98 -12.63
N GLU A 202 -3.15 15.57 -11.61
CA GLU A 202 -3.86 14.82 -10.57
C GLU A 202 -5.23 14.33 -11.05
N MET A 203 -5.56 13.09 -10.74
CA MET A 203 -6.85 12.45 -10.98
C MET A 203 -7.77 12.65 -9.76
N LYS A 204 -8.74 13.59 -9.85
CA LYS A 204 -9.57 14.01 -8.70
C LYS A 204 -10.90 13.26 -8.53
N HIS A 205 -11.46 12.69 -9.61
CA HIS A 205 -12.80 12.10 -9.61
C HIS A 205 -12.81 10.62 -9.16
N LYS A 206 -12.22 10.32 -8.00
CA LYS A 206 -12.22 8.98 -7.39
C LYS A 206 -13.24 8.92 -6.26
N LEU A 207 -13.94 7.78 -6.13
CA LEU A 207 -14.80 7.46 -4.99
C LEU A 207 -14.05 6.65 -3.91
N SER A 208 -12.91 6.10 -4.25
CA SER A 208 -12.03 5.29 -3.42
C SER A 208 -10.65 5.96 -3.30
N MET A 209 -9.92 5.71 -2.23
CA MET A 209 -8.57 6.29 -2.02
C MET A 209 -8.56 7.82 -2.18
N ARG A 210 -9.59 8.49 -1.64
CA ARG A 210 -9.73 9.94 -1.81
C ARG A 210 -8.68 10.73 -1.02
N ALA A 211 -8.25 10.20 0.14
CA ALA A 211 -7.14 10.76 0.90
C ALA A 211 -5.76 10.26 0.40
N SER A 212 -5.63 10.10 -0.92
CA SER A 212 -4.38 9.69 -1.59
C SER A 212 -4.24 10.45 -2.91
N VAL A 213 -3.09 11.07 -3.15
CA VAL A 213 -2.78 11.68 -4.45
C VAL A 213 -2.62 10.58 -5.49
N THR A 214 -3.32 10.71 -6.61
CA THR A 214 -3.18 9.79 -7.75
C THR A 214 -3.10 10.62 -9.03
N SER A 215 -2.19 10.28 -9.93
CA SER A 215 -1.91 11.07 -11.12
C SER A 215 -1.80 10.19 -12.36
N GLU A 216 -1.98 10.81 -13.50
CA GLU A 216 -1.39 10.39 -14.75
C GLU A 216 0.03 10.94 -14.83
N LEU A 217 0.98 10.21 -15.42
CA LEU A 217 2.29 10.74 -15.80
C LEU A 217 2.37 10.76 -17.33
N THR A 218 2.74 11.89 -17.91
CA THR A 218 2.91 12.00 -19.35
C THR A 218 4.35 12.38 -19.69
N PHE A 219 4.87 11.77 -20.74
CA PHE A 219 6.22 11.98 -21.26
C PHE A 219 6.11 12.34 -22.72
N ASN A 220 6.49 13.57 -23.07
CA ASN A 220 6.45 14.08 -24.43
C ASN A 220 7.83 14.62 -24.78
N ASP A 221 8.61 13.85 -25.54
CA ASP A 221 10.02 14.10 -25.83
C ASP A 221 10.82 14.47 -24.56
N CYS A 222 10.53 13.78 -23.44
CA CYS A 222 11.12 14.02 -22.15
C CYS A 222 12.56 13.46 -22.14
N VAL A 223 13.55 14.35 -22.20
CA VAL A 223 14.98 13.98 -22.23
C VAL A 223 15.53 13.96 -20.81
N ILE A 224 16.09 12.82 -20.41
CA ILE A 224 16.75 12.60 -19.14
C ILE A 224 18.23 12.24 -19.36
N PRO A 225 19.14 12.61 -18.42
CA PRO A 225 20.55 12.26 -18.47
C PRO A 225 20.81 10.75 -18.47
N GLU A 226 21.98 10.32 -18.92
CA GLU A 226 22.36 8.89 -18.96
C GLU A 226 22.43 8.28 -17.55
N GLU A 227 22.86 9.04 -16.56
CA GLU A 227 22.93 8.66 -15.15
C GLU A 227 21.58 8.39 -14.51
N ASN A 228 20.46 8.75 -15.15
CA ASN A 228 19.11 8.49 -14.65
C ASN A 228 18.59 7.08 -15.01
N LEU A 229 19.32 6.30 -15.78
CA LEU A 229 19.05 4.87 -15.92
C LEU A 229 19.40 4.13 -14.62
N LEU A 230 18.50 3.31 -14.11
CA LEU A 230 18.79 2.38 -13.01
C LEU A 230 19.57 1.17 -13.58
N PRO A 231 20.88 1.04 -13.32
CA PRO A 231 21.72 0.05 -14.03
C PRO A 231 21.33 -1.40 -13.78
N GLY A 232 20.78 -1.70 -12.61
CA GLY A 232 20.28 -3.04 -12.24
C GLY A 232 18.86 -3.34 -12.65
N ALA A 233 18.09 -2.36 -13.20
CA ALA A 233 16.65 -2.45 -13.46
C ALA A 233 16.34 -2.86 -14.91
N LYS A 234 16.91 -3.99 -15.39
CA LYS A 234 16.69 -4.53 -16.72
C LYS A 234 15.78 -5.76 -16.70
N GLY A 235 14.72 -5.74 -17.52
CA GLY A 235 13.69 -6.78 -17.63
C GLY A 235 12.46 -6.54 -16.77
N LEU A 236 11.28 -6.91 -17.31
CA LEU A 236 9.98 -6.77 -16.61
C LEU A 236 9.97 -7.42 -15.21
N GLY A 237 10.68 -8.53 -15.02
CA GLY A 237 10.78 -9.22 -13.73
C GLY A 237 11.32 -8.34 -12.60
N LYS A 238 12.09 -7.28 -12.91
CA LYS A 238 12.58 -6.32 -11.90
C LYS A 238 11.44 -5.43 -11.39
N ALA A 239 10.58 -4.92 -12.28
CA ALA A 239 9.38 -4.20 -11.92
C ALA A 239 8.42 -5.06 -11.08
N LEU A 240 8.22 -6.33 -11.48
CA LEU A 240 7.36 -7.26 -10.75
C LEU A 240 7.90 -7.60 -9.34
N ARG A 241 9.22 -7.58 -9.14
CA ARG A 241 9.81 -7.71 -7.80
C ARG A 241 9.50 -6.52 -6.90
N CYS A 242 9.48 -5.28 -7.43
CA CYS A 242 9.03 -4.11 -6.68
C CYS A 242 7.58 -4.27 -6.22
N LEU A 243 6.69 -4.73 -7.13
CA LEU A 243 5.30 -5.02 -6.77
C LEU A 243 5.17 -6.08 -5.67
N ASN A 244 6.04 -7.10 -5.64
CA ASN A 244 6.00 -8.11 -4.58
C ASN A 244 6.37 -7.53 -3.21
N GLN A 245 7.26 -6.54 -3.14
CA GLN A 245 7.56 -5.81 -1.90
C GLN A 245 6.33 -5.03 -1.43
N ALA A 246 5.67 -4.29 -2.32
CA ALA A 246 4.48 -3.51 -1.98
C ALA A 246 3.28 -4.40 -1.61
N ARG A 247 3.03 -5.47 -2.37
CA ARG A 247 1.96 -6.45 -2.08
C ARG A 247 2.08 -7.05 -0.70
N TYR A 248 3.30 -7.31 -0.23
CA TYR A 248 3.55 -7.78 1.13
C TYR A 248 2.97 -6.81 2.16
N GLY A 249 3.26 -5.50 2.04
CA GLY A 249 2.70 -4.48 2.92
C GLY A 249 1.18 -4.36 2.84
N ILE A 250 0.60 -4.55 1.63
CA ILE A 250 -0.86 -4.57 1.43
C ILE A 250 -1.52 -5.71 2.22
N CYS A 251 -0.94 -6.92 2.19
CA CYS A 251 -1.49 -8.07 2.92
C CYS A 251 -1.66 -7.78 4.42
N TRP A 252 -0.72 -7.04 5.01
CA TRP A 252 -0.78 -6.62 6.40
C TRP A 252 -1.73 -5.44 6.60
N GLY A 253 -1.64 -4.44 5.73
CA GLY A 253 -2.41 -3.20 5.84
C GLY A 253 -3.90 -3.44 5.92
N VAL A 254 -4.46 -4.25 5.04
CA VAL A 254 -5.91 -4.50 4.98
C VAL A 254 -6.49 -5.12 6.25
N ILE A 255 -5.66 -5.80 7.06
CA ILE A 255 -6.09 -6.29 8.37
C ILE A 255 -6.34 -5.11 9.31
N GLY A 256 -5.53 -4.05 9.22
CA GLY A 256 -5.77 -2.81 9.95
C GLY A 256 -7.12 -2.19 9.61
N SER A 257 -7.48 -2.09 8.32
CA SER A 257 -8.82 -1.66 7.89
C SER A 257 -9.93 -2.56 8.45
N ALA A 258 -9.72 -3.88 8.42
CA ALA A 258 -10.68 -4.85 8.99
C ALA A 258 -10.84 -4.66 10.50
N MET A 259 -9.74 -4.47 11.22
CA MET A 259 -9.76 -4.22 12.68
C MET A 259 -10.47 -2.91 13.02
N ALA A 260 -10.24 -1.83 12.25
CA ALA A 260 -10.93 -0.55 12.42
C ALA A 260 -12.44 -0.70 12.27
N CYS A 261 -12.88 -1.41 11.23
CA CYS A 261 -14.30 -1.67 10.98
C CYS A 261 -14.93 -2.56 12.06
N TYR A 262 -14.20 -3.58 12.52
CA TYR A 262 -14.65 -4.47 13.60
C TYR A 262 -14.79 -3.72 14.92
N ASP A 263 -13.78 -2.94 15.32
CA ASP A 263 -13.80 -2.18 16.57
C ASP A 263 -14.95 -1.17 16.60
N GLU A 264 -15.17 -0.45 15.50
CA GLU A 264 -16.29 0.48 15.37
C GLU A 264 -17.65 -0.24 15.47
N ALA A 265 -17.82 -1.37 14.76
CA ALA A 265 -19.06 -2.16 14.82
C ALA A 265 -19.30 -2.74 16.22
N LEU A 266 -18.25 -3.23 16.88
CA LEU A 266 -18.33 -3.75 18.24
C LEU A 266 -18.76 -2.66 19.23
N ASN A 267 -18.05 -1.53 19.28
CA ASN A 267 -18.35 -0.43 20.20
C ASN A 267 -19.76 0.14 19.93
N TYR A 268 -20.10 0.40 18.66
CA TYR A 268 -21.44 0.85 18.29
C TYR A 268 -22.52 -0.13 18.73
N SER A 269 -22.33 -1.42 18.55
CA SER A 269 -23.34 -2.43 18.91
C SER A 269 -23.55 -2.58 20.42
N LEU A 270 -22.54 -2.30 21.23
CA LEU A 270 -22.64 -2.29 22.70
C LEU A 270 -23.37 -1.06 23.23
N GLU A 271 -23.26 0.09 22.53
CA GLU A 271 -23.88 1.35 22.97
C GLU A 271 -25.27 1.56 22.38
N ARG A 272 -25.50 1.14 21.12
CA ARG A 272 -26.78 1.36 20.42
C ARG A 272 -27.89 0.50 20.99
N VAL A 273 -28.92 1.13 21.52
CA VAL A 273 -30.11 0.45 22.05
C VAL A 273 -31.25 0.43 21.03
N GLN A 274 -31.80 -0.74 20.78
CA GLN A 274 -33.07 -0.96 20.06
C GLN A 274 -33.84 -2.06 20.75
N PHE A 275 -35.18 -1.93 20.80
CA PHE A 275 -36.05 -2.84 21.55
C PHE A 275 -35.57 -3.05 23.00
N GLU A 276 -35.26 -1.93 23.67
CA GLU A 276 -34.91 -1.81 25.09
C GLU A 276 -33.58 -2.42 25.53
N LYS A 277 -32.74 -2.88 24.60
CA LYS A 277 -31.41 -3.46 24.90
C LYS A 277 -30.36 -3.16 23.84
N PRO A 278 -29.07 -3.24 24.18
CA PRO A 278 -27.99 -3.08 23.19
C PRO A 278 -28.15 -4.05 22.03
N ILE A 279 -27.91 -3.58 20.81
CA ILE A 279 -28.03 -4.44 19.60
C ILE A 279 -27.01 -5.60 19.59
N ALA A 280 -25.92 -5.49 20.34
CA ALA A 280 -24.97 -6.58 20.59
C ALA A 280 -25.61 -7.81 21.29
N SER A 281 -26.77 -7.67 21.92
CA SER A 281 -27.51 -8.78 22.55
C SER A 281 -28.27 -9.65 21.56
N TYR A 282 -28.36 -9.28 20.29
CA TYR A 282 -29.09 -10.03 19.26
C TYR A 282 -28.17 -11.01 18.52
N GLN A 283 -28.63 -12.25 18.32
CA GLN A 283 -27.87 -13.35 17.73
C GLN A 283 -27.30 -13.00 16.36
N LEU A 284 -28.03 -12.28 15.48
CA LEU A 284 -27.56 -11.90 14.15
C LEU A 284 -26.44 -10.86 14.20
N VAL A 285 -26.39 -10.01 15.22
CA VAL A 285 -25.27 -9.06 15.44
C VAL A 285 -24.06 -9.82 15.97
N GLN A 286 -24.25 -10.66 17.00
CA GLN A 286 -23.16 -11.50 17.56
C GLN A 286 -22.55 -12.42 16.49
N GLY A 287 -23.38 -13.02 15.63
CA GLY A 287 -22.90 -13.85 14.53
C GLY A 287 -22.00 -13.09 13.56
N LYS A 288 -22.33 -11.81 13.23
CA LYS A 288 -21.48 -10.96 12.41
C LYS A 288 -20.14 -10.64 13.09
N LEU A 289 -20.18 -10.25 14.37
CA LEU A 289 -18.96 -9.95 15.13
C LEU A 289 -18.04 -11.19 15.26
N ALA A 290 -18.65 -12.37 15.52
CA ALA A 290 -17.90 -13.63 15.57
C ALA A 290 -17.25 -13.97 14.22
N ALA A 291 -17.94 -13.77 13.09
CA ALA A 291 -17.38 -13.97 11.76
C ALA A 291 -16.21 -13.02 11.49
N MET A 292 -16.35 -11.72 11.85
CA MET A 292 -15.30 -10.72 11.64
C MET A 292 -14.03 -11.07 12.43
N VAL A 293 -14.13 -11.36 13.73
CA VAL A 293 -12.96 -11.67 14.56
C VAL A 293 -12.28 -12.97 14.12
N ASN A 294 -13.06 -13.96 13.66
CA ASN A 294 -12.51 -15.21 13.11
C ASN A 294 -11.64 -14.94 11.87
N GLU A 295 -12.13 -14.14 10.91
CA GLU A 295 -11.36 -13.84 9.69
C GLU A 295 -10.13 -12.96 9.99
N ILE A 296 -10.24 -11.97 10.88
CA ILE A 296 -9.10 -11.16 11.34
C ILE A 296 -8.02 -12.08 11.94
N THR A 297 -8.40 -12.98 12.85
CA THR A 297 -7.45 -13.89 13.51
C THR A 297 -6.71 -14.79 12.52
N LYS A 298 -7.43 -15.37 11.56
CA LYS A 298 -6.81 -16.20 10.49
C LYS A 298 -5.85 -15.38 9.63
N ALA A 299 -6.22 -14.17 9.27
CA ALA A 299 -5.40 -13.30 8.46
C ALA A 299 -4.13 -12.81 9.20
N GLN A 300 -4.21 -12.54 10.51
CA GLN A 300 -3.05 -12.23 11.35
C GLN A 300 -2.04 -13.37 11.37
N LEU A 301 -2.49 -14.62 11.58
CA LEU A 301 -1.61 -15.80 11.59
C LEU A 301 -1.00 -16.07 10.22
N LEU A 302 -1.76 -15.90 9.13
CA LEU A 302 -1.26 -16.01 7.76
C LEU A 302 -0.15 -14.99 7.50
N ASN A 303 -0.34 -13.74 7.91
CA ASN A 303 0.64 -12.69 7.74
C ASN A 303 1.88 -12.90 8.61
N LEU A 304 1.74 -13.33 9.85
CA LEU A 304 2.89 -13.64 10.69
C LEU A 304 3.76 -14.71 10.04
N GLN A 305 3.16 -15.81 9.56
CA GLN A 305 3.90 -16.85 8.84
C GLN A 305 4.58 -16.30 7.59
N MET A 306 3.88 -15.46 6.81
CA MET A 306 4.44 -14.81 5.62
C MET A 306 5.64 -13.91 5.99
N GLY A 307 5.54 -13.17 7.09
CA GLY A 307 6.62 -12.32 7.61
C GLY A 307 7.85 -13.12 8.01
N ARG A 308 7.66 -14.20 8.77
CA ARG A 308 8.76 -15.10 9.17
C ARG A 308 9.45 -15.78 7.98
N LEU A 309 8.70 -16.15 6.94
CA LEU A 309 9.27 -16.66 5.68
C LEU A 309 10.09 -15.59 4.96
N LYS A 310 9.60 -14.34 4.95
CA LYS A 310 10.29 -13.23 4.31
C LYS A 310 11.61 -12.88 5.01
N ASP A 311 11.63 -12.87 6.35
CA ASP A 311 12.85 -12.65 7.15
C ASP A 311 13.92 -13.73 6.92
N LYS A 312 13.50 -14.95 6.60
CA LYS A 312 14.40 -16.06 6.21
C LYS A 312 14.82 -16.02 4.73
N GLY A 313 14.27 -15.11 3.91
CA GLY A 313 14.49 -15.10 2.46
C GLY A 313 13.80 -16.24 1.69
N GLU A 314 12.83 -16.91 2.29
CA GLU A 314 12.14 -18.10 1.74
C GLU A 314 10.76 -17.77 1.14
N LEU A 315 10.27 -16.53 1.31
CA LEU A 315 8.95 -16.13 0.82
C LEU A 315 8.88 -16.10 -0.71
N LYS A 316 7.93 -16.82 -1.27
CA LYS A 316 7.68 -16.89 -2.71
C LYS A 316 6.54 -15.95 -3.11
N HIS A 317 6.57 -15.44 -4.36
CA HIS A 317 5.58 -14.47 -4.85
C HIS A 317 4.14 -15.02 -4.84
N GLN A 318 3.94 -16.32 -5.10
CA GLN A 318 2.62 -16.95 -5.06
C GLN A 318 2.04 -17.06 -3.64
N GLN A 319 2.89 -17.10 -2.61
CA GLN A 319 2.44 -17.04 -1.20
C GLN A 319 1.94 -15.63 -0.85
N VAL A 320 2.61 -14.60 -1.38
CA VAL A 320 2.12 -13.20 -1.28
C VAL A 320 0.79 -13.04 -2.02
N SER A 321 0.65 -13.66 -3.21
CA SER A 321 -0.62 -13.68 -3.95
C SER A 321 -1.74 -14.34 -3.14
N LEU A 322 -1.47 -15.47 -2.47
CA LEU A 322 -2.43 -16.15 -1.59
C LEU A 322 -2.88 -15.25 -0.45
N ALA A 323 -1.94 -14.59 0.23
CA ALA A 323 -2.25 -13.69 1.34
C ALA A 323 -3.07 -12.47 0.88
N LYS A 324 -2.69 -11.84 -0.24
CA LYS A 324 -3.45 -10.71 -0.79
C LYS A 324 -4.85 -11.14 -1.21
N TYR A 325 -4.98 -12.26 -1.92
CA TYR A 325 -6.26 -12.83 -2.34
C TYR A 325 -7.22 -13.01 -1.15
N ASN A 326 -6.76 -13.68 -0.08
CA ASN A 326 -7.58 -13.92 1.11
C ASN A 326 -7.86 -12.62 1.89
N ASN A 327 -6.81 -11.89 2.27
CA ASN A 327 -6.93 -10.83 3.27
C ASN A 327 -7.72 -9.63 2.75
N VAL A 328 -7.53 -9.25 1.47
CA VAL A 328 -8.27 -8.13 0.86
C VAL A 328 -9.75 -8.46 0.73
N HIS A 329 -10.07 -9.68 0.27
CA HIS A 329 -11.46 -10.14 0.17
C HIS A 329 -12.15 -10.12 1.55
N GLN A 330 -11.51 -10.69 2.56
CA GLN A 330 -12.07 -10.77 3.91
C GLN A 330 -12.21 -9.38 4.54
N ALA A 331 -11.24 -8.48 4.36
CA ALA A 331 -11.33 -7.11 4.86
C ALA A 331 -12.53 -6.36 4.25
N LEU A 332 -12.78 -6.53 2.95
CA LEU A 332 -13.92 -5.93 2.27
C LEU A 332 -15.26 -6.47 2.80
N GLU A 333 -15.38 -7.79 3.00
CA GLU A 333 -16.57 -8.40 3.58
C GLU A 333 -16.79 -7.97 5.04
N ILE A 334 -15.71 -7.82 5.83
CA ILE A 334 -15.78 -7.27 7.19
C ILE A 334 -16.29 -5.84 7.17
N ALA A 335 -15.76 -4.98 6.29
CA ALA A 335 -16.19 -3.58 6.17
C ALA A 335 -17.68 -3.49 5.78
N ARG A 336 -18.16 -4.30 4.83
CA ARG A 336 -19.57 -4.38 4.44
C ARG A 336 -20.47 -4.86 5.60
N SER A 337 -20.01 -5.86 6.34
CA SER A 337 -20.72 -6.40 7.50
C SER A 337 -20.79 -5.38 8.65
N ALA A 338 -19.69 -4.69 8.94
CA ALA A 338 -19.63 -3.62 9.94
C ALA A 338 -20.58 -2.46 9.57
N ARG A 339 -20.56 -2.00 8.31
CA ARG A 339 -21.51 -1.01 7.80
C ARG A 339 -22.97 -1.44 8.05
N THR A 340 -23.26 -2.73 7.89
CA THR A 340 -24.62 -3.27 8.14
C THR A 340 -24.98 -3.18 9.61
N VAL A 341 -24.04 -3.43 10.55
CA VAL A 341 -24.26 -3.30 12.00
C VAL A 341 -24.55 -1.85 12.38
N LEU A 342 -23.89 -0.88 11.76
CA LEU A 342 -24.13 0.54 12.01
C LEU A 342 -25.45 1.06 11.42
N GLY A 343 -26.11 0.31 10.56
CA GLY A 343 -27.37 0.71 9.91
C GLY A 343 -27.18 1.95 9.01
N ALA A 344 -28.06 2.95 9.14
CA ALA A 344 -27.97 4.19 8.36
C ALA A 344 -26.70 5.00 8.70
N ASN A 345 -26.23 4.95 9.96
CA ASN A 345 -25.00 5.64 10.37
C ASN A 345 -23.75 5.10 9.62
N GLY A 346 -23.78 3.84 9.20
CA GLY A 346 -22.67 3.19 8.50
C GLY A 346 -22.33 3.76 7.11
N ILE A 347 -23.09 4.73 6.60
CA ILE A 347 -22.78 5.44 5.34
C ILE A 347 -22.27 6.87 5.55
N SER A 348 -22.23 7.35 6.81
CA SER A 348 -21.76 8.70 7.16
C SER A 348 -20.25 8.73 7.38
N LEU A 349 -19.61 9.86 7.01
CA LEU A 349 -18.20 10.12 7.30
C LEU A 349 -17.90 10.40 8.78
N GLU A 350 -18.91 10.52 9.62
CA GLU A 350 -18.76 10.55 11.08
C GLU A 350 -18.24 9.22 11.64
N TYR A 351 -18.40 8.14 10.84
CA TYR A 351 -17.90 6.80 11.09
C TYR A 351 -16.87 6.42 10.00
N GLN A 352 -15.89 5.63 10.38
CA GLN A 352 -14.79 5.28 9.47
C GLN A 352 -15.10 4.10 8.53
N THR A 353 -16.08 3.27 8.87
CA THR A 353 -16.36 1.99 8.20
C THR A 353 -16.59 2.14 6.70
N MET A 354 -17.42 3.13 6.24
CA MET A 354 -17.70 3.29 4.81
C MET A 354 -16.47 3.83 4.04
N ARG A 355 -15.65 4.67 4.67
CA ARG A 355 -14.38 5.14 4.11
C ARG A 355 -13.43 3.96 3.84
N HIS A 356 -13.28 3.04 4.81
CA HIS A 356 -12.51 1.81 4.62
C HIS A 356 -13.13 0.91 3.54
N ALA A 357 -14.44 0.74 3.50
CA ALA A 357 -15.12 -0.05 2.48
C ALA A 357 -14.83 0.50 1.06
N CYS A 358 -14.96 1.81 0.86
CA CYS A 358 -14.64 2.46 -0.41
C CYS A 358 -13.15 2.28 -0.78
N ASN A 359 -12.24 2.45 0.17
CA ASN A 359 -10.80 2.29 -0.06
C ASN A 359 -10.44 0.85 -0.46
N LEU A 360 -11.03 -0.14 0.19
CA LEU A 360 -10.78 -1.55 -0.06
C LEU A 360 -11.19 -2.01 -1.48
N GLU A 361 -12.15 -1.34 -2.14
CA GLU A 361 -12.47 -1.59 -3.55
C GLU A 361 -11.26 -1.29 -4.47
N SER A 362 -10.48 -0.24 -4.18
CA SER A 362 -9.21 -0.01 -4.90
C SER A 362 -8.17 -1.07 -4.57
N VAL A 363 -8.06 -1.47 -3.31
CA VAL A 363 -7.09 -2.51 -2.88
C VAL A 363 -7.40 -3.85 -3.53
N TYR A 364 -8.68 -4.16 -3.73
CA TYR A 364 -9.15 -5.36 -4.44
C TYR A 364 -8.69 -5.37 -5.91
N THR A 365 -8.46 -4.18 -6.48
CA THR A 365 -8.18 -3.99 -7.91
C THR A 365 -6.70 -3.78 -8.22
N TYR A 366 -5.99 -2.93 -7.44
CA TYR A 366 -4.62 -2.53 -7.77
C TYR A 366 -3.55 -3.56 -7.38
N GLU A 367 -2.33 -3.40 -7.93
CA GLU A 367 -1.17 -4.27 -7.71
C GLU A 367 -1.47 -5.76 -7.96
N GLY A 368 -2.17 -6.04 -9.04
CA GLY A 368 -2.77 -7.33 -9.36
C GLY A 368 -4.20 -7.38 -8.84
N THR A 369 -5.15 -7.55 -9.76
CA THR A 369 -6.55 -7.72 -9.38
C THR A 369 -6.73 -9.02 -8.59
N HIS A 370 -7.85 -9.12 -7.87
CA HIS A 370 -8.22 -10.36 -7.17
C HIS A 370 -8.17 -11.57 -8.11
N ASP A 371 -8.68 -11.41 -9.34
CA ASP A 371 -8.68 -12.47 -10.36
C ASP A 371 -7.25 -12.84 -10.80
N VAL A 372 -6.36 -11.86 -11.01
CA VAL A 372 -4.95 -12.13 -11.33
C VAL A 372 -4.27 -12.96 -10.23
N HIS A 373 -4.54 -12.65 -8.95
CA HIS A 373 -4.02 -13.46 -7.85
C HIS A 373 -4.60 -14.87 -7.82
N SER A 374 -5.88 -15.02 -8.14
CA SER A 374 -6.53 -16.33 -8.31
C SER A 374 -5.83 -17.15 -9.38
N LEU A 375 -5.53 -16.57 -10.55
CA LEU A 375 -4.81 -17.23 -11.64
C LEU A 375 -3.38 -17.64 -11.23
N VAL A 376 -2.65 -16.79 -10.50
CA VAL A 376 -1.31 -17.11 -9.99
C VAL A 376 -1.36 -18.32 -9.03
N ILE A 377 -2.34 -18.35 -8.13
CA ILE A 377 -2.54 -19.47 -7.20
C ILE A 377 -2.93 -20.73 -7.98
N GLY A 378 -3.89 -20.61 -8.90
CA GLY A 378 -4.37 -21.71 -9.75
C GLY A 378 -3.23 -22.35 -10.55
N ALA A 379 -2.41 -21.53 -11.21
CA ALA A 379 -1.24 -22.02 -11.94
C ALA A 379 -0.23 -22.73 -11.02
N THR A 380 -0.06 -22.23 -9.80
CA THR A 380 0.86 -22.86 -8.83
C THR A 380 0.40 -24.22 -8.37
N VAL A 381 -0.90 -24.41 -8.10
CA VAL A 381 -1.43 -25.68 -7.58
C VAL A 381 -1.67 -26.72 -8.67
N THR A 382 -1.94 -26.29 -9.92
CA THR A 382 -2.21 -27.19 -11.04
C THR A 382 -0.97 -27.46 -11.89
N GLY A 383 0.03 -26.58 -11.86
CA GLY A 383 1.16 -26.58 -12.80
C GLY A 383 0.79 -26.09 -14.20
N ILE A 384 -0.41 -25.52 -14.41
CA ILE A 384 -0.93 -25.07 -15.71
C ILE A 384 -1.24 -23.57 -15.63
N GLU A 385 -0.62 -22.79 -16.52
CA GLU A 385 -0.93 -21.36 -16.64
C GLU A 385 -2.29 -21.14 -17.32
N ALA A 386 -3.06 -20.18 -16.79
CA ALA A 386 -4.40 -19.82 -17.30
C ALA A 386 -4.47 -18.36 -17.78
N PHE A 387 -3.34 -17.67 -17.93
CA PHE A 387 -3.26 -16.31 -18.45
C PHE A 387 -3.36 -16.21 -19.97
N ARG A 388 -3.17 -17.33 -20.68
CA ARG A 388 -3.10 -17.41 -22.14
C ARG A 388 -3.95 -18.56 -22.67
#